data_2013429105e9fd84b0b062ed45814fdf
#
_entry.id   2013429105e9fd84b0b062ed45814fdf
#
_cell.length_a   1.000
_cell.length_b   1.000
_cell.length_c   1.000
_cell.angle_alpha   90.00
_cell.angle_beta   90.00
_cell.angle_gamma   90.00
#
_symmetry.space_group_name_H-M   'P 1'
#
loop_
_entity.id
_entity.type
_entity.pdbx_description
1 polymer ?
#
loop_
_entity_poly.entity_id
_entity_poly.type
_entity_poly.pdbx_seq_one_letter_code
_entity_poly.pdbx_strand_id
1 'polypeptide(L)'
;IAADEEKAARVYDSIPRKISPDAAALVQCVFLSCMPGKELAILRFLLLGYRRGRQTMYLLSHTAVQPMLAARQNLLKEFLRFSDYDGALAATITPKNYVLPFLKEHFCSRLMNETFLIFDRTHKAALVWQDRKARIISLDTLELPPATAEELRYRVLWKRFYKTIAIAARENPRCRMTHMPKRYWGTMTEFQGEAHFRARGTPAAVSGPGAPAGIPAPETPPGSGQSVPGSVP
;
A
#
# COMPACT_ATOMS: atom_id res chain seq x y z
N ILE A 1 14.88 -3.34 -32.34
CA ILE A 1 14.97 -1.87 -32.53
C ILE A 1 15.62 -1.34 -31.27
N ALA A 2 16.80 -0.70 -31.42
CA ALA A 2 17.46 -0.05 -30.28
C ALA A 2 16.62 1.15 -29.82
N ALA A 3 16.46 1.30 -28.51
CA ALA A 3 15.79 2.46 -27.95
C ALA A 3 16.68 3.71 -28.11
N ASP A 4 16.10 4.80 -28.60
CA ASP A 4 16.77 6.09 -28.73
C ASP A 4 16.26 7.00 -27.62
N GLU A 5 17.00 7.06 -26.53
CA GLU A 5 16.62 7.80 -25.33
C GLU A 5 16.49 9.31 -25.57
N GLU A 6 17.33 9.87 -26.43
CA GLU A 6 17.31 11.30 -26.73
C GLU A 6 16.04 11.67 -27.51
N LYS A 7 15.65 10.85 -28.48
CA LYS A 7 14.40 11.06 -29.22
C LYS A 7 13.18 10.84 -28.30
N ALA A 8 13.21 9.83 -27.43
CA ALA A 8 12.15 9.57 -26.49
C ALA A 8 11.94 10.75 -25.52
N ALA A 9 13.03 11.30 -24.98
CA ALA A 9 12.99 12.49 -24.11
C ALA A 9 12.39 13.69 -24.84
N ARG A 10 12.85 13.98 -26.07
CA ARG A 10 12.31 15.08 -26.87
C ARG A 10 10.81 14.94 -27.16
N VAL A 11 10.34 13.74 -27.45
CA VAL A 11 8.91 13.46 -27.62
C VAL A 11 8.16 13.72 -26.32
N TYR A 12 8.63 13.16 -25.22
CA TYR A 12 7.98 13.31 -23.91
C TYR A 12 7.88 14.77 -23.47
N ASP A 13 8.96 15.55 -23.59
CA ASP A 13 9.01 16.97 -23.23
C ASP A 13 8.11 17.85 -24.12
N SER A 14 7.77 17.36 -25.32
CA SER A 14 6.87 18.07 -26.22
C SER A 14 5.39 17.91 -25.86
N ILE A 15 5.01 16.82 -25.14
CA ILE A 15 3.61 16.49 -24.84
C ILE A 15 2.90 17.59 -24.03
N PRO A 16 3.47 18.13 -22.94
CA PRO A 16 2.80 19.17 -22.15
C PRO A 16 2.51 20.43 -22.96
N ARG A 17 3.40 20.78 -23.89
CA ARG A 17 3.31 21.98 -24.73
C ARG A 17 2.34 21.82 -25.89
N LYS A 18 2.35 20.67 -26.55
CA LYS A 18 1.56 20.42 -27.77
C LYS A 18 0.17 19.84 -27.50
N ILE A 19 0.01 19.11 -26.40
CA ILE A 19 -1.26 18.50 -26.03
C ILE A 19 -1.77 19.12 -24.72
N SER A 20 -1.27 18.66 -23.57
CA SER A 20 -1.53 19.24 -22.25
C SER A 20 -0.62 18.59 -21.18
N PRO A 21 -0.41 19.24 -20.02
CA PRO A 21 0.27 18.61 -18.88
C PRO A 21 -0.40 17.32 -18.43
N ASP A 22 -1.74 17.27 -18.43
CA ASP A 22 -2.49 16.05 -18.07
C ASP A 22 -2.24 14.90 -19.04
N ALA A 23 -2.01 15.20 -20.31
CA ALA A 23 -1.63 14.19 -21.30
C ALA A 23 -0.26 13.57 -21.00
N ALA A 24 0.71 14.35 -20.57
CA ALA A 24 2.02 13.84 -20.17
C ALA A 24 1.91 12.93 -18.93
N ALA A 25 1.16 13.34 -17.92
CA ALA A 25 0.89 12.53 -16.73
C ALA A 25 0.17 11.22 -17.08
N LEU A 26 -0.78 11.27 -18.02
CA LEU A 26 -1.49 10.09 -18.52
C LEU A 26 -0.56 9.12 -19.22
N VAL A 27 0.26 9.61 -20.16
CA VAL A 27 1.25 8.80 -20.88
C VAL A 27 2.21 8.12 -19.90
N GLN A 28 2.71 8.84 -18.90
CA GLN A 28 3.55 8.27 -17.85
C GLN A 28 2.83 7.16 -17.09
N CYS A 29 1.58 7.36 -16.67
CA CYS A 29 0.80 6.36 -15.96
C CYS A 29 0.63 5.08 -16.79
N VAL A 30 0.31 5.22 -18.08
CA VAL A 30 0.12 4.08 -18.98
C VAL A 30 1.42 3.36 -19.26
N PHE A 31 2.50 4.09 -19.50
CA PHE A 31 3.82 3.50 -19.71
C PHE A 31 4.28 2.64 -18.54
N LEU A 32 4.03 3.08 -17.30
CA LEU A 32 4.39 2.38 -16.06
C LEU A 32 3.35 1.30 -15.64
N SER A 33 2.27 1.14 -16.41
CA SER A 33 1.26 0.12 -16.16
C SER A 33 1.66 -1.26 -16.71
N CYS A 34 1.02 -2.32 -16.22
CA CYS A 34 1.13 -3.68 -16.75
C CYS A 34 0.16 -3.95 -17.92
N MET A 35 -0.44 -2.92 -18.51
CA MET A 35 -1.43 -3.06 -19.58
C MET A 35 -0.79 -3.64 -20.84
N PRO A 36 -1.32 -4.73 -21.41
CA PRO A 36 -0.83 -5.28 -22.68
C PRO A 36 -1.10 -4.29 -23.83
N GLY A 37 -0.15 -4.13 -24.74
CA GLY A 37 -0.26 -3.24 -25.89
C GLY A 37 -0.23 -1.75 -25.55
N LYS A 38 0.25 -1.37 -24.37
CA LYS A 38 0.35 0.01 -23.91
C LYS A 38 1.15 0.91 -24.86
N GLU A 39 2.20 0.38 -25.47
CA GLU A 39 3.05 1.10 -26.42
C GLU A 39 2.24 1.59 -27.64
N LEU A 40 1.41 0.69 -28.18
CA LEU A 40 0.54 1.03 -29.30
C LEU A 40 -0.56 2.01 -28.89
N ALA A 41 -1.12 1.86 -27.69
CA ALA A 41 -2.12 2.77 -27.15
C ALA A 41 -1.54 4.17 -26.95
N ILE A 42 -0.33 4.29 -26.40
CA ILE A 42 0.41 5.55 -26.26
C ILE A 42 0.68 6.18 -27.62
N LEU A 43 1.19 5.38 -28.59
CA LEU A 43 1.47 5.88 -29.92
C LEU A 43 0.22 6.47 -30.59
N ARG A 44 -0.91 5.73 -30.56
CA ARG A 44 -2.20 6.21 -31.12
C ARG A 44 -2.68 7.49 -30.44
N PHE A 45 -2.55 7.53 -29.10
CA PHE A 45 -2.89 8.71 -28.31
C PHE A 45 -2.05 9.93 -28.73
N LEU A 46 -0.72 9.77 -28.85
CA LEU A 46 0.17 10.84 -29.24
C LEU A 46 -0.09 11.32 -30.67
N LEU A 47 -0.27 10.40 -31.64
CA LEU A 47 -0.60 10.77 -33.01
C LEU A 47 -1.89 11.60 -33.10
N LEU A 48 -2.92 11.22 -32.35
CA LEU A 48 -4.16 11.95 -32.28
C LEU A 48 -3.98 13.30 -31.56
N GLY A 49 -3.22 13.29 -30.47
CA GLY A 49 -2.92 14.46 -29.66
C GLY A 49 -2.18 15.55 -30.41
N TYR A 50 -1.18 15.16 -31.21
CA TYR A 50 -0.45 16.12 -32.06
C TYR A 50 -1.28 16.70 -33.20
N ARG A 51 -2.32 15.98 -33.66
CA ARG A 51 -3.25 16.47 -34.68
C ARG A 51 -4.33 17.42 -34.11
N ARG A 52 -4.85 17.13 -32.93
CA ARG A 52 -6.04 17.77 -32.36
C ARG A 52 -5.79 18.60 -31.09
N GLY A 53 -4.56 18.60 -30.57
CA GLY A 53 -4.19 19.32 -29.39
C GLY A 53 -5.02 18.92 -28.16
N ARG A 54 -5.40 19.88 -27.32
CA ARG A 54 -6.16 19.66 -26.08
C ARG A 54 -7.50 18.95 -26.26
N GLN A 55 -8.12 19.09 -27.43
CA GLN A 55 -9.41 18.43 -27.71
C GLN A 55 -9.30 16.90 -27.68
N THR A 56 -8.10 16.34 -27.84
CA THR A 56 -7.85 14.90 -27.74
C THR A 56 -8.25 14.32 -26.40
N MET A 57 -8.06 15.08 -25.31
CA MET A 57 -8.43 14.65 -23.96
C MET A 57 -9.93 14.41 -23.82
N TYR A 58 -10.76 15.23 -24.46
CA TYR A 58 -12.23 15.09 -24.43
C TYR A 58 -12.74 13.95 -25.31
N LEU A 59 -12.12 13.74 -26.46
CA LEU A 59 -12.53 12.71 -27.42
C LEU A 59 -12.21 11.30 -26.96
N LEU A 60 -11.15 11.14 -26.17
CA LEU A 60 -10.69 9.83 -25.68
C LEU A 60 -11.31 9.46 -24.34
N SER A 61 -12.11 10.34 -23.74
CA SER A 61 -12.75 10.09 -22.45
C SER A 61 -13.67 8.86 -22.44
N HIS A 62 -14.21 8.46 -23.58
CA HIS A 62 -15.19 7.39 -23.65
C HIS A 62 -14.67 5.99 -24.08
N THR A 63 -13.54 5.86 -24.75
CA THR A 63 -13.14 4.55 -25.29
C THR A 63 -11.73 4.06 -24.97
N ALA A 64 -10.74 4.95 -24.93
CA ALA A 64 -9.34 4.56 -24.70
C ALA A 64 -8.79 5.06 -23.33
N VAL A 65 -9.41 6.06 -22.73
CA VAL A 65 -8.94 6.70 -21.49
C VAL A 65 -9.40 5.96 -20.23
N GLN A 66 -10.50 5.23 -20.28
CA GLN A 66 -10.99 4.46 -19.12
C GLN A 66 -9.97 3.44 -18.57
N PRO A 67 -9.33 2.59 -19.40
CA PRO A 67 -8.25 1.72 -18.94
C PRO A 67 -7.02 2.49 -18.45
N MET A 68 -6.76 3.65 -19.03
CA MET A 68 -5.63 4.52 -18.68
C MET A 68 -5.83 5.20 -17.33
N LEU A 69 -7.05 5.67 -17.05
CA LEU A 69 -7.42 6.26 -15.76
C LEU A 69 -7.45 5.20 -14.65
N ALA A 70 -7.87 3.98 -14.96
CA ALA A 70 -7.83 2.85 -14.02
C ALA A 70 -6.40 2.50 -13.58
N ALA A 71 -5.39 2.68 -14.44
CA ALA A 71 -3.99 2.51 -14.07
C ALA A 71 -3.54 3.51 -13.00
N ARG A 72 -4.09 4.73 -13.00
CA ARG A 72 -3.80 5.79 -12.02
C ARG A 72 -4.37 5.49 -10.63
N GLN A 73 -5.46 4.72 -10.54
CA GLN A 73 -6.13 4.39 -9.27
C GLN A 73 -5.42 3.31 -8.44
N ASN A 74 -4.40 2.65 -9.01
CA ASN A 74 -3.66 1.57 -8.34
C ASN A 74 -2.49 2.05 -7.48
N LEU A 75 -2.51 3.30 -7.02
CA LEU A 75 -1.48 3.82 -6.13
C LEU A 75 -1.66 3.26 -4.73
N LEU A 76 -0.60 2.66 -4.21
CA LEU A 76 -0.56 2.02 -2.89
C LEU A 76 -0.44 3.01 -1.71
N LYS A 77 -0.72 4.30 -1.92
CA LYS A 77 -0.54 5.35 -0.90
C LYS A 77 -1.27 5.05 0.41
N GLU A 78 -2.45 4.43 0.30
CA GLU A 78 -3.32 4.14 1.45
C GLU A 78 -2.99 2.82 2.14
N PHE A 79 -2.38 1.87 1.42
CA PHE A 79 -2.19 0.49 1.88
C PHE A 79 -0.76 0.18 2.28
N LEU A 80 0.19 1.08 2.01
CA LEU A 80 1.57 0.90 2.39
C LEU A 80 1.72 1.05 3.90
N ARG A 81 2.44 0.11 4.52
CA ARG A 81 2.77 0.13 5.94
C ARG A 81 4.29 0.09 6.07
N PHE A 82 4.81 1.07 6.80
CA PHE A 82 6.20 1.09 7.18
C PHE A 82 6.40 0.35 8.50
N SER A 83 7.56 -0.28 8.63
CA SER A 83 8.09 -0.79 9.87
C SER A 83 9.38 -0.08 10.18
N ASP A 84 9.64 0.18 11.44
CA ASP A 84 10.87 0.82 11.90
C ASP A 84 11.98 -0.22 12.09
N TYR A 85 13.12 0.08 11.54
CA TYR A 85 14.35 -0.68 11.65
C TYR A 85 15.47 0.26 12.10
N ASP A 86 15.48 0.53 13.40
CA ASP A 86 16.53 1.33 14.06
C ASP A 86 16.67 2.77 13.49
N GLY A 87 15.53 3.43 13.32
CA GLY A 87 15.44 4.79 12.79
C GLY A 87 15.34 4.88 11.27
N ALA A 88 15.32 3.75 10.56
CA ALA A 88 15.03 3.70 9.14
C ALA A 88 13.68 2.99 8.89
N LEU A 89 12.79 3.65 8.17
CA LEU A 89 11.49 3.09 7.83
C LEU A 89 11.59 2.22 6.57
N ALA A 90 11.13 0.98 6.63
CA ALA A 90 11.08 0.11 5.46
C ALA A 90 9.68 -0.40 5.19
N ALA A 91 9.31 -0.45 3.91
CA ALA A 91 8.07 -1.03 3.44
C ALA A 91 8.31 -1.92 2.23
N THR A 92 7.57 -3.02 2.14
CA THR A 92 7.59 -3.91 0.97
C THR A 92 6.22 -3.88 0.30
N ILE A 93 6.22 -3.75 -1.02
CA ILE A 93 5.01 -3.74 -1.85
C ILE A 93 5.11 -4.79 -2.95
N THR A 94 3.95 -5.25 -3.44
CA THR A 94 3.83 -6.19 -4.55
C THR A 94 2.78 -5.69 -5.56
N PRO A 95 3.00 -4.54 -6.18
CA PRO A 95 2.04 -3.97 -7.10
C PRO A 95 2.08 -4.68 -8.46
N LYS A 96 0.97 -4.59 -9.22
CA LYS A 96 0.94 -5.03 -10.62
C LYS A 96 1.65 -4.04 -11.55
N ASN A 97 1.52 -2.75 -11.25
CA ASN A 97 2.09 -1.66 -12.04
C ASN A 97 3.37 -1.13 -11.37
N TYR A 98 4.29 -0.58 -12.15
CA TYR A 98 5.48 0.07 -11.60
C TYR A 98 5.12 1.44 -11.00
N VAL A 99 4.90 1.48 -9.69
CA VAL A 99 4.30 2.62 -8.99
C VAL A 99 5.29 3.49 -8.23
N LEU A 100 6.54 3.10 -8.07
CA LEU A 100 7.54 3.84 -7.29
C LEU A 100 7.67 5.32 -7.69
N PRO A 101 7.68 5.70 -8.98
CA PRO A 101 7.74 7.11 -9.37
C PRO A 101 6.58 7.95 -8.86
N PHE A 102 5.38 7.36 -8.74
CA PHE A 102 4.17 8.05 -8.24
C PHE A 102 4.12 8.11 -6.71
N LEU A 103 4.76 7.16 -6.04
CA LEU A 103 4.88 7.15 -4.57
C LEU A 103 5.91 8.15 -4.08
N LYS A 104 6.93 8.44 -4.90
CA LYS A 104 8.05 9.31 -4.57
C LYS A 104 7.58 10.65 -4.00
N GLU A 105 6.81 11.42 -4.77
CA GLU A 105 6.37 12.76 -4.36
C GLU A 105 5.58 12.71 -3.05
N HIS A 106 4.64 11.77 -2.96
CA HIS A 106 3.77 11.63 -1.79
C HIS A 106 4.54 11.33 -0.50
N PHE A 107 5.43 10.33 -0.52
CA PHE A 107 6.12 9.91 0.70
C PHE A 107 7.30 10.82 1.04
N CYS A 108 8.02 11.35 0.04
CA CYS A 108 9.09 12.31 0.30
C CYS A 108 8.59 13.61 0.93
N SER A 109 7.40 14.08 0.56
CA SER A 109 6.79 15.25 1.19
C SER A 109 6.24 14.95 2.58
N ARG A 110 5.67 13.76 2.79
CA ARG A 110 5.07 13.37 4.06
C ARG A 110 6.09 12.98 5.13
N LEU A 111 7.16 12.30 4.73
CA LEU A 111 8.22 11.78 5.59
C LEU A 111 9.55 12.51 5.34
N MET A 112 9.49 13.83 5.27
CA MET A 112 10.60 14.68 4.82
C MET A 112 11.86 14.55 5.71
N ASN A 113 11.67 14.30 7.01
CA ASN A 113 12.75 14.24 8.00
C ASN A 113 13.16 12.79 8.33
N GLU A 114 12.47 11.80 7.77
CA GLU A 114 12.73 10.39 8.02
C GLU A 114 13.60 9.79 6.92
N THR A 115 14.39 8.78 7.26
CA THR A 115 15.02 7.92 6.25
C THR A 115 14.07 6.77 5.94
N PHE A 116 13.76 6.53 4.66
CA PHE A 116 12.89 5.42 4.31
C PHE A 116 13.27 4.70 3.02
N LEU A 117 12.81 3.46 2.93
CA LEU A 117 12.94 2.60 1.76
C LEU A 117 11.58 1.95 1.45
N ILE A 118 11.17 1.99 0.19
CA ILE A 118 10.00 1.26 -0.31
C ILE A 118 10.48 0.27 -1.37
N PHE A 119 10.43 -1.03 -1.05
CA PHE A 119 10.86 -2.10 -1.94
C PHE A 119 9.69 -2.66 -2.75
N ASP A 120 9.76 -2.56 -4.06
CA ASP A 120 8.86 -3.20 -5.00
C ASP A 120 9.41 -4.58 -5.39
N ARG A 121 8.88 -5.61 -4.74
CA ARG A 121 9.28 -7.00 -5.00
C ARG A 121 8.94 -7.47 -6.41
N THR A 122 7.87 -6.92 -6.99
CA THR A 122 7.42 -7.33 -8.34
C THR A 122 8.37 -6.86 -9.41
N HIS A 123 8.85 -5.62 -9.29
CA HIS A 123 9.69 -4.98 -10.32
C HIS A 123 11.17 -4.93 -9.92
N LYS A 124 11.54 -5.54 -8.78
CA LYS A 124 12.93 -5.60 -8.28
C LYS A 124 13.57 -4.21 -8.23
N ALA A 125 12.88 -3.28 -7.64
CA ALA A 125 13.32 -1.90 -7.50
C ALA A 125 12.98 -1.35 -6.12
N ALA A 126 13.76 -0.39 -5.65
CA ALA A 126 13.51 0.28 -4.39
C ALA A 126 13.57 1.80 -4.54
N LEU A 127 12.61 2.49 -3.94
CA LEU A 127 12.67 3.92 -3.70
C LEU A 127 13.36 4.14 -2.34
N VAL A 128 14.50 4.78 -2.38
CA VAL A 128 15.27 5.18 -1.19
C VAL A 128 15.18 6.68 -1.01
N TRP A 129 14.84 7.11 0.19
CA TRP A 129 14.85 8.51 0.62
C TRP A 129 15.80 8.67 1.80
N GLN A 130 16.84 9.40 1.59
CA GLN A 130 17.86 9.69 2.58
C GLN A 130 18.45 11.07 2.30
N ASP A 131 18.77 11.83 3.34
CA ASP A 131 19.37 13.17 3.24
C ASP A 131 18.59 14.11 2.29
N ARG A 132 17.27 14.04 2.33
CA ARG A 132 16.35 14.78 1.43
C ARG A 132 16.59 14.51 -0.06
N LYS A 133 17.15 13.35 -0.39
CA LYS A 133 17.36 12.92 -1.77
C LYS A 133 16.64 11.62 -2.04
N ALA A 134 15.81 11.62 -3.08
CA ALA A 134 15.12 10.43 -3.53
C ALA A 134 15.85 9.75 -4.68
N ARG A 135 16.10 8.46 -4.56
CA ARG A 135 16.69 7.62 -5.61
C ARG A 135 15.84 6.38 -5.81
N ILE A 136 15.69 5.98 -7.06
CA ILE A 136 15.11 4.67 -7.38
C ILE A 136 16.26 3.82 -7.89
N ILE A 137 16.49 2.68 -7.24
CA ILE A 137 17.57 1.75 -7.54
C ILE A 137 17.02 0.38 -7.90
N SER A 138 17.72 -0.38 -8.70
CA SER A 138 17.43 -1.80 -8.92
C SER A 138 17.90 -2.60 -7.72
N LEU A 139 17.05 -3.47 -7.20
CA LEU A 139 17.30 -4.29 -6.03
C LEU A 139 16.57 -5.64 -6.19
N ASP A 140 17.30 -6.72 -6.37
CA ASP A 140 16.70 -8.04 -6.59
C ASP A 140 16.00 -8.60 -5.36
N THR A 141 16.62 -8.47 -4.21
CA THR A 141 16.14 -8.95 -2.91
C THR A 141 16.40 -7.92 -1.84
N LEU A 142 15.51 -7.86 -0.86
CA LEU A 142 15.68 -7.05 0.34
C LEU A 142 15.62 -7.99 1.55
N GLU A 143 16.75 -8.09 2.24
CA GLU A 143 16.84 -8.76 3.53
C GLU A 143 16.78 -7.69 4.62
N LEU A 144 15.75 -7.72 5.43
CA LEU A 144 15.57 -6.85 6.56
C LEU A 144 15.93 -7.60 7.85
N PRO A 145 16.54 -6.93 8.82
CA PRO A 145 16.78 -7.52 10.13
C PRO A 145 15.43 -7.91 10.80
N PRO A 146 15.44 -8.76 11.82
CA PRO A 146 14.22 -9.06 12.57
C PRO A 146 13.67 -7.77 13.18
N ALA A 147 12.35 -7.68 13.21
CA ALA A 147 11.68 -6.53 13.81
C ALA A 147 12.07 -6.37 15.29
N THR A 148 12.32 -5.15 15.72
CA THR A 148 12.66 -4.82 17.11
C THR A 148 11.48 -5.14 18.04
N ALA A 149 11.74 -5.30 19.34
CA ALA A 149 10.70 -5.52 20.33
C ALA A 149 9.68 -4.34 20.37
N GLU A 150 10.16 -3.15 20.11
CA GLU A 150 9.32 -1.94 20.04
C GLU A 150 8.41 -1.96 18.79
N GLU A 151 8.96 -2.26 17.62
CA GLU A 151 8.16 -2.43 16.39
C GLU A 151 7.09 -3.52 16.58
N LEU A 152 7.42 -4.65 17.22
CA LEU A 152 6.43 -5.69 17.52
C LEU A 152 5.31 -5.20 18.44
N ARG A 153 5.62 -4.37 19.44
CA ARG A 153 4.61 -3.72 20.30
C ARG A 153 3.70 -2.79 19.50
N TYR A 154 4.26 -1.96 18.61
CA TYR A 154 3.47 -1.09 17.75
C TYR A 154 2.56 -1.88 16.82
N ARG A 155 3.02 -3.00 16.24
CA ARG A 155 2.17 -3.87 15.42
C ARG A 155 0.99 -4.45 16.21
N VAL A 156 1.22 -4.86 17.46
CA VAL A 156 0.16 -5.35 18.34
C VAL A 156 -0.84 -4.24 18.66
N LEU A 157 -0.35 -3.05 19.02
CA LEU A 157 -1.19 -1.88 19.28
C LEU A 157 -2.03 -1.49 18.08
N TRP A 158 -1.42 -1.46 16.89
CA TRP A 158 -2.13 -1.17 15.64
C TRP A 158 -3.25 -2.17 15.34
N LYS A 159 -2.98 -3.47 15.49
CA LYS A 159 -4.00 -4.51 15.33
C LYS A 159 -5.14 -4.37 16.34
N ARG A 160 -4.81 -4.06 17.60
CA ARG A 160 -5.80 -3.82 18.65
C ARG A 160 -6.65 -2.60 18.31
N PHE A 161 -6.02 -1.48 17.95
CA PHE A 161 -6.70 -0.27 17.54
C PHE A 161 -7.67 -0.55 16.37
N TYR A 162 -7.20 -1.21 15.31
CA TYR A 162 -8.02 -1.55 14.15
C TYR A 162 -9.27 -2.37 14.53
N LYS A 163 -9.12 -3.35 15.44
CA LYS A 163 -10.23 -4.14 15.94
C LYS A 163 -11.19 -3.34 16.83
N THR A 164 -10.67 -2.43 17.63
CA THR A 164 -11.46 -1.66 18.61
C THR A 164 -12.31 -0.59 17.96
N ILE A 165 -11.80 0.06 16.88
CA ILE A 165 -12.57 1.08 16.14
C ILE A 165 -13.59 0.47 15.18
N ALA A 166 -13.51 -0.83 14.90
CA ALA A 166 -14.46 -1.53 14.05
C ALA A 166 -15.84 -1.62 14.72
N ILE A 167 -16.85 -1.10 14.07
CA ILE A 167 -18.24 -1.22 14.51
C ILE A 167 -18.81 -2.52 13.94
N ALA A 168 -19.00 -3.53 14.78
CA ALA A 168 -19.46 -4.87 14.35
C ALA A 168 -20.75 -4.83 13.52
N ALA A 169 -21.71 -3.98 13.90
CA ALA A 169 -22.97 -3.82 13.16
C ALA A 169 -22.79 -3.23 11.73
N ARG A 170 -21.63 -2.63 11.43
CA ARG A 170 -21.29 -2.06 10.11
C ARG A 170 -20.32 -2.94 9.33
N GLU A 171 -19.96 -4.11 9.83
CA GLU A 171 -19.04 -4.99 9.15
C GLU A 171 -19.63 -5.45 7.82
N ASN A 172 -18.93 -5.09 6.74
CA ASN A 172 -19.28 -5.47 5.38
C ASN A 172 -18.02 -5.96 4.63
N PRO A 173 -17.74 -7.28 4.68
CA PRO A 173 -16.56 -7.86 4.04
C PRO A 173 -16.52 -7.62 2.52
N ARG A 174 -17.67 -7.58 1.86
CA ARG A 174 -17.77 -7.34 0.42
C ARG A 174 -17.36 -5.91 0.08
N CYS A 175 -17.89 -4.93 0.79
CA CYS A 175 -17.53 -3.52 0.64
C CYS A 175 -16.04 -3.31 0.96
N ARG A 176 -15.54 -3.89 2.04
CA ARG A 176 -14.11 -3.84 2.39
C ARG A 176 -13.22 -4.36 1.27
N MET A 177 -13.55 -5.51 0.66
CA MET A 177 -12.77 -6.08 -0.44
C MET A 177 -12.80 -5.25 -1.71
N THR A 178 -13.86 -4.47 -1.94
CA THR A 178 -13.95 -3.55 -3.08
C THR A 178 -13.02 -2.35 -2.90
N HIS A 179 -13.01 -1.74 -1.72
CA HIS A 179 -12.20 -0.55 -1.42
C HIS A 179 -10.77 -0.90 -1.05
N MET A 180 -10.54 -2.07 -0.44
CA MET A 180 -9.26 -2.58 0.04
C MET A 180 -9.03 -4.00 -0.49
N PRO A 181 -8.55 -4.16 -1.73
CA PRO A 181 -8.39 -5.46 -2.36
C PRO A 181 -7.47 -6.41 -1.59
N LYS A 182 -7.85 -7.68 -1.50
CA LYS A 182 -7.11 -8.73 -0.75
C LYS A 182 -5.64 -8.85 -1.13
N ARG A 183 -5.25 -8.48 -2.35
CA ARG A 183 -3.85 -8.52 -2.82
C ARG A 183 -2.90 -7.66 -1.97
N TYR A 184 -3.42 -6.63 -1.30
CA TYR A 184 -2.62 -5.75 -0.43
C TYR A 184 -2.53 -6.24 1.02
N TRP A 185 -3.42 -7.15 1.45
CA TRP A 185 -3.51 -7.57 2.84
C TRP A 185 -2.23 -8.25 3.36
N GLY A 186 -1.47 -8.91 2.47
CA GLY A 186 -0.21 -9.56 2.84
C GLY A 186 0.89 -8.61 3.34
N THR A 187 0.80 -7.32 2.99
CA THR A 187 1.75 -6.27 3.42
C THR A 187 1.16 -5.33 4.45
N MET A 188 -0.12 -5.49 4.82
CA MET A 188 -0.80 -4.63 5.80
C MET A 188 -0.76 -5.29 7.17
N THR A 189 -0.22 -4.58 8.16
CA THR A 189 -0.01 -5.09 9.53
C THR A 189 -1.30 -5.60 10.18
N GLU A 190 -2.42 -4.92 9.97
CA GLU A 190 -3.73 -5.26 10.52
C GLU A 190 -4.29 -6.59 10.03
N PHE A 191 -3.83 -7.08 8.88
CA PHE A 191 -4.24 -8.36 8.29
C PHE A 191 -3.20 -9.46 8.42
N GLN A 192 -2.01 -9.16 8.94
CA GLN A 192 -0.99 -10.16 9.27
C GLN A 192 -1.35 -10.85 10.58
N GLY A 193 -1.94 -12.01 10.54
CA GLY A 193 -2.27 -12.81 11.72
C GLY A 193 -3.06 -14.05 11.37
N GLU A 194 -2.77 -15.11 12.05
CA GLU A 194 -3.33 -16.47 12.20
C GLU A 194 -4.08 -17.14 11.00
N ALA A 195 -4.81 -16.42 10.16
CA ALA A 195 -5.60 -17.01 9.08
C ALA A 195 -4.92 -17.04 7.71
N HIS A 196 -3.88 -16.24 7.47
CA HIS A 196 -3.19 -16.21 6.17
C HIS A 196 -2.01 -17.17 6.05
N PHE A 197 -1.58 -17.77 7.16
CA PHE A 197 -0.46 -18.73 7.16
C PHE A 197 -0.86 -20.14 6.71
N ARG A 198 -2.17 -20.46 6.62
CA ARG A 198 -2.65 -21.80 6.20
C ARG A 198 -2.71 -22.04 4.70
N ALA A 199 -2.31 -21.10 3.86
CA ALA A 199 -2.43 -21.24 2.40
C ALA A 199 -1.14 -21.69 1.68
N ARG A 200 -0.04 -21.97 2.40
CA ARG A 200 1.14 -22.63 1.80
C ARG A 200 1.69 -23.64 2.80
N GLY A 201 1.50 -24.91 2.46
CA GLY A 201 1.88 -26.10 3.18
C GLY A 201 3.12 -25.98 4.07
N THR A 202 2.86 -26.12 5.37
CA THR A 202 3.89 -26.47 6.34
C THR A 202 3.48 -27.78 6.98
N PRO A 203 4.39 -28.75 7.13
CA PRO A 203 4.07 -30.07 7.69
C PRO A 203 3.64 -29.94 9.15
N ALA A 204 2.81 -30.90 9.56
CA ALA A 204 2.20 -30.99 10.88
C ALA A 204 3.23 -30.83 12.00
N ALA A 205 2.94 -29.92 12.92
CA ALA A 205 3.69 -29.77 14.15
C ALA A 205 3.49 -31.00 15.05
N VAL A 206 4.60 -31.53 15.47
CA VAL A 206 4.75 -32.61 16.47
C VAL A 206 4.08 -32.16 17.79
N SER A 207 3.17 -32.98 18.25
CA SER A 207 2.56 -32.89 19.60
C SER A 207 3.65 -33.16 20.67
N GLY A 208 3.87 -32.18 21.51
CA GLY A 208 4.69 -32.33 22.75
C GLY A 208 3.85 -31.98 23.97
N PRO A 209 4.11 -32.62 25.13
CA PRO A 209 3.19 -32.73 26.24
C PRO A 209 3.34 -31.63 27.31
N GLY A 210 2.28 -31.41 28.06
CA GLY A 210 2.36 -30.93 29.44
C GLY A 210 1.96 -29.48 29.66
N ALA A 211 0.72 -29.28 30.02
CA ALA A 211 0.26 -28.08 30.73
C ALA A 211 0.63 -28.16 32.23
N PRO A 212 1.11 -27.09 32.85
CA PRO A 212 1.07 -27.00 34.32
C PRO A 212 -0.24 -26.40 34.80
N ALA A 213 -0.69 -26.96 35.88
CA ALA A 213 -1.93 -26.69 36.59
C ALA A 213 -1.95 -25.31 37.29
N GLY A 214 -3.15 -24.72 37.34
CA GLY A 214 -3.67 -24.03 38.53
C GLY A 214 -3.16 -22.65 38.85
N ILE A 215 -3.96 -21.64 38.47
CA ILE A 215 -4.00 -20.35 39.18
C ILE A 215 -5.37 -20.28 39.85
N PRO A 216 -5.47 -20.14 41.21
CA PRO A 216 -6.75 -20.03 41.88
C PRO A 216 -7.41 -18.66 41.66
N ALA A 217 -8.73 -18.66 41.62
CA ALA A 217 -9.57 -17.48 41.51
C ALA A 217 -9.47 -16.60 42.76
N PRO A 218 -9.61 -15.28 42.66
CA PRO A 218 -9.66 -14.39 43.83
C PRO A 218 -11.02 -14.51 44.51
N GLU A 219 -10.94 -14.65 45.85
CA GLU A 219 -12.09 -14.71 46.76
C GLU A 219 -12.82 -13.35 46.85
N THR A 220 -14.14 -13.42 46.84
CA THR A 220 -15.05 -12.31 47.08
C THR A 220 -15.15 -12.02 48.60
N PRO A 221 -15.04 -10.78 49.07
CA PRO A 221 -15.26 -10.46 50.47
C PRO A 221 -16.75 -10.44 50.81
N PRO A 222 -17.12 -10.78 52.08
CA PRO A 222 -18.50 -10.90 52.50
C PRO A 222 -19.19 -9.55 52.69
N GLY A 223 -20.45 -9.50 52.32
CA GLY A 223 -21.29 -8.33 52.44
C GLY A 223 -21.57 -7.92 53.90
N SER A 224 -21.52 -6.62 54.11
CA SER A 224 -22.14 -5.99 55.30
C SER A 224 -23.42 -5.30 54.86
N GLY A 225 -24.52 -5.89 55.31
CA GLY A 225 -25.83 -5.27 55.19
C GLY A 225 -25.96 -4.07 56.14
N GLN A 226 -26.55 -3.01 55.64
CA GLN A 226 -27.23 -2.03 56.48
C GLN A 226 -28.51 -1.56 55.80
N SER A 227 -29.54 -1.74 56.55
CA SER A 227 -30.94 -1.43 56.34
C SER A 227 -31.21 0.07 56.31
N VAL A 228 -32.14 0.45 55.46
CA VAL A 228 -32.79 1.76 55.38
C VAL A 228 -34.05 1.77 56.28
N PRO A 229 -34.38 2.89 56.86
CA PRO A 229 -35.80 3.30 56.94
C PRO A 229 -35.99 4.74 56.42
N GLY A 230 -36.85 5.04 55.49
CA GLY A 230 -38.24 5.39 55.72
C GLY A 230 -38.51 6.87 55.60
N SER A 231 -39.44 7.20 54.66
CA SER A 231 -40.52 8.20 54.70
C SER A 231 -40.28 9.65 54.28
N VAL A 232 -40.82 9.97 53.17
CA VAL A 232 -41.92 10.90 52.78
C VAL A 232 -42.26 12.08 53.77
N PRO A 233 -42.65 13.32 53.37
CA PRO A 233 -43.62 13.57 52.30
C PRO A 233 -43.09 14.36 51.08
#